data_16b013a788785dd6ad50c34d6921e9e0
#
_entry.id   16b013a788785dd6ad50c34d6921e9e0
#
_cell.length_a   1.000
_cell.length_b   1.000
_cell.length_c   1.000
_cell.angle_alpha   90.00
_cell.angle_beta   90.00
_cell.angle_gamma   90.00
#
_symmetry.space_group_name_H-M   'P 1'
#
loop_
_entity.id
_entity.type
_entity.pdbx_description
1 polymer ?
#
loop_
_entity_poly.entity_id
_entity_poly.type
_entity_poly.pdbx_seq_one_letter_code
_entity_poly.pdbx_strand_id
1 'polypeptide(L)'
;MRLDLRDSRRGVRLTNAQQAFLPTVRAALPRLGNDVAALAMRADFQTLLTKRREEITERITSALKAEAKAVSEGTDIRNWEAMQKDVTNARIESEYLGERAQMLELLSLCLGQAVLLASHAPDVEPLAPELAAVATAHSVPDLLRRMRAVDDLRTDLNFNVNEALALDSRLLDIIGKSPL
;
A
#
# COMPACT_ATOMS: atom_id res chain seq x y z
N MET A 1 -25.58 -27.09 -14.58
CA MET A 1 -25.02 -25.74 -14.59
C MET A 1 -23.50 -25.89 -14.47
N ARG A 2 -22.78 -25.91 -15.61
CA ARG A 2 -21.30 -26.00 -15.64
C ARG A 2 -20.76 -24.59 -15.45
N LEU A 3 -20.13 -24.33 -14.32
CA LEU A 3 -19.32 -23.12 -14.11
C LEU A 3 -18.09 -23.22 -15.03
N ASP A 4 -18.03 -22.35 -16.03
CA ASP A 4 -16.90 -22.23 -16.93
C ASP A 4 -15.75 -21.56 -16.16
N LEU A 5 -14.83 -22.39 -15.64
CA LEU A 5 -13.59 -21.97 -14.93
C LEU A 5 -12.52 -21.43 -15.90
N ARG A 6 -12.87 -21.09 -17.14
CA ARG A 6 -11.90 -20.64 -18.17
C ARG A 6 -11.57 -19.15 -18.14
N ASP A 7 -12.20 -18.33 -17.28
CA ASP A 7 -12.03 -16.87 -17.28
C ASP A 7 -11.10 -16.33 -16.16
N SER A 8 -10.42 -17.20 -15.42
CA SER A 8 -9.52 -16.80 -14.33
C SER A 8 -8.08 -16.46 -14.77
N ARG A 9 -7.82 -16.31 -16.07
CA ARG A 9 -6.55 -15.80 -16.62
C ARG A 9 -6.49 -14.27 -16.75
N ARG A 10 -7.36 -13.54 -16.05
CA ARG A 10 -7.20 -12.09 -15.91
C ARG A 10 -6.13 -11.84 -14.88
N GLY A 11 -4.92 -11.49 -15.33
CA GLY A 11 -3.83 -11.04 -14.48
C GLY A 11 -4.34 -10.00 -13.47
N VAL A 12 -3.83 -10.05 -12.25
CA VAL A 12 -4.20 -9.13 -11.16
C VAL A 12 -4.04 -7.69 -11.66
N ARG A 13 -5.15 -6.95 -11.79
CA ARG A 13 -5.10 -5.55 -12.19
C ARG A 13 -4.77 -4.68 -10.98
N LEU A 14 -3.54 -4.19 -10.94
CA LEU A 14 -3.09 -3.31 -9.88
C LEU A 14 -3.73 -1.91 -10.00
N THR A 15 -4.05 -1.31 -8.85
CA THR A 15 -4.44 0.10 -8.76
C THR A 15 -3.24 1.03 -9.01
N ASN A 16 -3.49 2.32 -9.22
CA ASN A 16 -2.41 3.30 -9.41
C ASN A 16 -1.47 3.36 -8.19
N ALA A 17 -2.00 3.28 -6.98
CA ALA A 17 -1.22 3.27 -5.75
C ALA A 17 -0.33 2.00 -5.67
N GLN A 18 -0.88 0.84 -5.99
CA GLN A 18 -0.14 -0.42 -6.04
C GLN A 18 0.95 -0.41 -7.12
N GLN A 19 0.65 0.13 -8.32
CA GLN A 19 1.63 0.27 -9.40
C GLN A 19 2.79 1.17 -9.00
N ALA A 20 2.52 2.29 -8.31
CA ALA A 20 3.54 3.20 -7.81
C ALA A 20 4.43 2.57 -6.73
N PHE A 21 3.89 1.66 -5.90
CA PHE A 21 4.62 1.00 -4.82
C PHE A 21 5.33 -0.28 -5.26
N LEU A 22 4.92 -0.90 -6.36
CA LEU A 22 5.49 -2.18 -6.85
C LEU A 22 7.02 -2.16 -7.00
N PRO A 23 7.67 -1.11 -7.55
CA PRO A 23 9.13 -1.06 -7.65
C PRO A 23 9.83 -1.17 -6.29
N THR A 24 9.32 -0.50 -5.26
CA THR A 24 9.84 -0.55 -3.89
C THR A 24 9.72 -1.96 -3.31
N VAL A 25 8.57 -2.60 -3.49
CA VAL A 25 8.34 -4.00 -3.05
C VAL A 25 9.29 -4.96 -3.77
N ARG A 26 9.44 -4.84 -5.09
CA ARG A 26 10.35 -5.67 -5.89
C ARG A 26 11.82 -5.52 -5.50
N ALA A 27 12.24 -4.33 -5.08
CA ALA A 27 13.60 -4.10 -4.61
C ALA A 27 13.86 -4.69 -3.21
N ALA A 28 12.84 -4.73 -2.33
CA ALA A 28 12.95 -5.19 -0.95
C ALA A 28 12.81 -6.72 -0.81
N LEU A 29 11.85 -7.34 -1.49
CA LEU A 29 11.52 -8.76 -1.32
C LEU A 29 12.70 -9.73 -1.53
N PRO A 30 13.58 -9.58 -2.54
CA PRO A 30 14.74 -10.46 -2.69
C PRO A 30 15.77 -10.32 -1.57
N ARG A 31 15.60 -9.32 -0.71
CA ARG A 31 16.50 -8.99 0.41
C ARG A 31 15.83 -9.22 1.77
N LEU A 32 14.82 -10.10 1.83
CA LEU A 32 14.22 -10.49 3.11
C LEU A 32 15.31 -11.02 4.06
N GLY A 33 15.24 -10.63 5.33
CA GLY A 33 16.26 -10.91 6.32
C GLY A 33 17.39 -9.87 6.36
N ASN A 34 17.25 -8.71 5.68
CA ASN A 34 18.24 -7.65 5.66
C ASN A 34 17.66 -6.34 6.24
N ASP A 35 18.18 -5.91 7.39
CA ASP A 35 17.71 -4.70 8.08
C ASP A 35 17.95 -3.42 7.26
N VAL A 36 19.03 -3.37 6.48
CA VAL A 36 19.30 -2.22 5.59
C VAL A 36 18.25 -2.14 4.49
N ALA A 37 17.78 -3.28 3.97
CA ALA A 37 16.70 -3.30 2.98
C ALA A 37 15.37 -2.85 3.60
N ALA A 38 15.09 -3.19 4.87
CA ALA A 38 13.93 -2.72 5.60
C ALA A 38 13.94 -1.19 5.76
N LEU A 39 15.08 -0.62 6.15
CA LEU A 39 15.25 0.83 6.28
C LEU A 39 15.14 1.56 4.93
N ALA A 40 15.69 0.98 3.86
CA ALA A 40 15.55 1.54 2.52
C ALA A 40 14.08 1.52 2.07
N MET A 41 13.39 0.39 2.22
CA MET A 41 11.96 0.28 1.92
C MET A 41 11.13 1.29 2.71
N ARG A 42 11.45 1.48 3.99
CA ARG A 42 10.80 2.48 4.85
C ARG A 42 10.94 3.90 4.27
N ALA A 43 12.15 4.29 3.89
CA ALA A 43 12.42 5.62 3.35
C ALA A 43 11.67 5.84 2.02
N ASP A 44 11.71 4.87 1.12
CA ASP A 44 11.02 4.91 -0.17
C ASP A 44 9.50 4.96 0.01
N PHE A 45 8.96 4.13 0.93
CA PHE A 45 7.53 4.10 1.22
C PHE A 45 7.05 5.42 1.81
N GLN A 46 7.77 5.98 2.78
CA GLN A 46 7.42 7.27 3.37
C GLN A 46 7.47 8.41 2.34
N THR A 47 8.48 8.42 1.48
CA THR A 47 8.60 9.39 0.38
C THR A 47 7.40 9.27 -0.57
N LEU A 48 7.03 8.05 -0.93
CA LEU A 48 5.87 7.79 -1.79
C LEU A 48 4.56 8.24 -1.13
N LEU A 49 4.35 7.94 0.15
CA LEU A 49 3.16 8.36 0.89
C LEU A 49 3.04 9.89 0.95
N THR A 50 4.14 10.60 1.23
CA THR A 50 4.18 12.07 1.24
C THR A 50 3.77 12.62 -0.12
N LYS A 51 4.40 12.13 -1.19
CA LYS A 51 4.11 12.55 -2.56
C LYS A 51 2.63 12.31 -2.93
N ARG A 52 2.09 11.14 -2.60
CA ARG A 52 0.69 10.81 -2.88
C ARG A 52 -0.27 11.72 -2.13
N ARG A 53 0.01 12.03 -0.87
CA ARG A 53 -0.80 12.97 -0.08
C ARG A 53 -0.78 14.38 -0.68
N GLU A 54 0.36 14.85 -1.17
CA GLU A 54 0.49 16.13 -1.87
C GLU A 54 -0.33 16.15 -3.16
N GLU A 55 -0.21 15.11 -4.00
CA GLU A 55 -0.97 14.97 -5.26
C GLU A 55 -2.50 14.95 -5.01
N ILE A 56 -2.96 14.21 -3.99
CA ILE A 56 -4.37 14.16 -3.59
C ILE A 56 -4.84 15.55 -3.14
N THR A 57 -4.05 16.22 -2.29
CA THR A 57 -4.35 17.55 -1.77
C THR A 57 -4.47 18.56 -2.88
N GLU A 58 -3.50 18.61 -3.80
CA GLU A 58 -3.50 19.51 -4.95
C GLU A 58 -4.72 19.29 -5.85
N ARG A 59 -5.02 18.04 -6.18
CA ARG A 59 -6.17 17.68 -7.03
C ARG A 59 -7.49 18.09 -6.40
N ILE A 60 -7.71 17.78 -5.12
CA ILE A 60 -8.97 18.09 -4.42
C ILE A 60 -9.12 19.59 -4.22
N THR A 61 -8.07 20.30 -3.81
CA THR A 61 -8.13 21.75 -3.61
C THR A 61 -8.31 22.52 -4.92
N SER A 62 -7.74 22.03 -6.02
CA SER A 62 -7.94 22.62 -7.34
C SER A 62 -9.37 22.44 -7.84
N ALA A 63 -9.96 21.26 -7.61
CA ALA A 63 -11.38 21.02 -7.92
C ALA A 63 -12.30 21.94 -7.09
N LEU A 64 -12.04 22.10 -5.79
CA LEU A 64 -12.78 22.99 -4.92
C LEU A 64 -12.73 24.46 -5.40
N LYS A 65 -11.54 24.94 -5.80
CA LYS A 65 -11.38 26.30 -6.34
C LYS A 65 -12.16 26.49 -7.64
N ALA A 66 -12.21 25.49 -8.50
CA ALA A 66 -13.01 25.53 -9.72
C ALA A 66 -14.52 25.60 -9.42
N GLU A 67 -15.00 24.81 -8.44
CA GLU A 67 -16.37 24.85 -7.96
C GLU A 67 -16.73 26.21 -7.34
N ALA A 68 -15.85 26.76 -6.47
CA ALA A 68 -16.04 28.08 -5.86
C ALA A 68 -16.19 29.18 -6.92
N LYS A 69 -15.40 29.13 -7.99
CA LYS A 69 -15.48 30.07 -9.09
C LYS A 69 -16.83 29.97 -9.86
N ALA A 70 -17.38 28.78 -10.00
CA ALA A 70 -18.67 28.57 -10.63
C ALA A 70 -19.86 29.05 -9.78
N VAL A 71 -19.72 29.02 -8.44
CA VAL A 71 -20.76 29.42 -7.48
C VAL A 71 -20.77 30.96 -7.21
N SER A 72 -19.71 31.69 -7.60
CA SER A 72 -19.43 33.07 -7.19
C SER A 72 -20.44 34.12 -7.66
N GLU A 73 -21.39 33.80 -8.51
CA GLU A 73 -22.40 34.73 -9.02
C GLU A 73 -23.66 34.83 -8.11
N GLY A 74 -23.49 35.06 -6.82
CA GLY A 74 -24.61 35.35 -5.93
C GLY A 74 -24.56 34.83 -4.50
N THR A 75 -23.47 34.19 -4.07
CA THR A 75 -23.38 33.59 -2.75
C THR A 75 -22.17 34.13 -1.98
N ASP A 76 -22.29 34.23 -0.64
CA ASP A 76 -21.16 34.60 0.25
C ASP A 76 -20.06 33.48 0.18
N ILE A 77 -19.10 33.69 -0.71
CA ILE A 77 -18.01 32.74 -1.02
C ILE A 77 -17.21 32.36 0.24
N ARG A 78 -16.97 33.30 1.17
CA ARG A 78 -16.20 33.05 2.39
C ARG A 78 -16.89 32.04 3.30
N ASN A 79 -18.20 32.15 3.42
CA ASN A 79 -19.01 31.21 4.23
C ASN A 79 -19.03 29.82 3.57
N TRP A 80 -19.16 29.76 2.26
CA TRP A 80 -19.16 28.53 1.51
C TRP A 80 -17.78 27.81 1.62
N GLU A 81 -16.67 28.53 1.43
CA GLU A 81 -15.31 27.97 1.56
C GLU A 81 -15.04 27.44 2.98
N ALA A 82 -15.47 28.16 4.02
CA ALA A 82 -15.34 27.72 5.40
C ALA A 82 -16.12 26.41 5.66
N MET A 83 -17.35 26.30 5.16
CA MET A 83 -18.15 25.07 5.27
C MET A 83 -17.52 23.89 4.49
N GLN A 84 -16.89 24.16 3.34
CA GLN A 84 -16.26 23.12 2.52
C GLN A 84 -14.92 22.63 3.07
N LYS A 85 -14.28 23.40 3.95
CA LYS A 85 -12.94 23.09 4.47
C LYS A 85 -12.87 21.72 5.16
N ASP A 86 -13.82 21.44 6.05
CA ASP A 86 -13.83 20.20 6.83
C ASP A 86 -14.15 18.99 5.92
N VAL A 87 -15.08 19.16 4.98
CA VAL A 87 -15.42 18.13 3.99
C VAL A 87 -14.21 17.83 3.10
N THR A 88 -13.51 18.89 2.67
CA THR A 88 -12.30 18.76 1.84
C THR A 88 -11.18 18.03 2.58
N ASN A 89 -10.94 18.39 3.84
CA ASN A 89 -9.92 17.72 4.67
C ASN A 89 -10.27 16.25 4.91
N ALA A 90 -11.54 15.96 5.21
CA ALA A 90 -12.01 14.57 5.39
C ALA A 90 -11.85 13.75 4.11
N ARG A 91 -12.11 14.35 2.94
CA ARG A 91 -11.93 13.70 1.64
C ARG A 91 -10.47 13.42 1.33
N ILE A 92 -9.57 14.40 1.57
CA ILE A 92 -8.12 14.22 1.41
C ILE A 92 -7.64 13.07 2.28
N GLU A 93 -8.00 13.06 3.56
CA GLU A 93 -7.60 12.02 4.49
C GLU A 93 -8.14 10.65 4.08
N SER A 94 -9.42 10.55 3.71
CA SER A 94 -10.05 9.30 3.27
C SER A 94 -9.34 8.71 2.03
N GLU A 95 -9.03 9.54 1.02
CA GLU A 95 -8.34 9.07 -0.19
C GLU A 95 -6.89 8.65 0.13
N TYR A 96 -6.18 9.41 0.97
CA TYR A 96 -4.84 9.06 1.43
C TYR A 96 -4.80 7.72 2.17
N LEU A 97 -5.70 7.51 3.12
CA LEU A 97 -5.82 6.26 3.87
C LEU A 97 -6.15 5.08 2.93
N GLY A 98 -7.02 5.31 1.94
CA GLY A 98 -7.36 4.32 0.92
C GLY A 98 -6.16 3.90 0.08
N GLU A 99 -5.36 4.85 -0.41
CA GLU A 99 -4.15 4.53 -1.19
C GLU A 99 -3.07 3.83 -0.35
N ARG A 100 -2.87 4.25 0.91
CA ARG A 100 -1.97 3.58 1.85
C ARG A 100 -2.39 2.12 2.09
N ALA A 101 -3.67 1.88 2.30
CA ALA A 101 -4.20 0.53 2.46
C ALA A 101 -3.96 -0.35 1.23
N GLN A 102 -4.15 0.18 0.01
CA GLN A 102 -3.88 -0.53 -1.24
C GLN A 102 -2.39 -0.90 -1.40
N MET A 103 -1.48 -0.02 -0.99
CA MET A 103 -0.04 -0.32 -1.02
C MET A 103 0.32 -1.47 -0.07
N LEU A 104 -0.23 -1.47 1.15
CA LEU A 104 -0.03 -2.57 2.11
C LEU A 104 -0.68 -3.87 1.64
N GLU A 105 -1.82 -3.79 0.93
CA GLU A 105 -2.45 -4.95 0.30
C GLU A 105 -1.53 -5.58 -0.77
N LEU A 106 -0.84 -4.76 -1.58
CA LEU A 106 0.14 -5.27 -2.54
C LEU A 106 1.25 -6.07 -1.84
N LEU A 107 1.77 -5.57 -0.71
CA LEU A 107 2.81 -6.27 0.05
C LEU A 107 2.31 -7.62 0.58
N SER A 108 1.08 -7.66 1.13
CA SER A 108 0.44 -8.91 1.55
C SER A 108 0.22 -9.87 0.37
N LEU A 109 -0.21 -9.36 -0.77
CA LEU A 109 -0.42 -10.15 -1.98
C LEU A 109 0.90 -10.80 -2.45
N CYS A 110 1.99 -10.04 -2.50
CA CYS A 110 3.31 -10.56 -2.88
C CYS A 110 3.81 -11.64 -1.91
N LEU A 111 3.71 -11.40 -0.60
CA LEU A 111 4.09 -12.41 0.41
C LEU A 111 3.20 -13.64 0.34
N GLY A 112 1.89 -13.46 0.14
CA GLY A 112 0.93 -14.56 -0.05
C GLY A 112 1.27 -15.43 -1.27
N GLN A 113 1.62 -14.80 -2.40
CA GLN A 113 2.09 -15.54 -3.57
C GLN A 113 3.40 -16.29 -3.30
N ALA A 114 4.34 -15.68 -2.56
CA ALA A 114 5.56 -16.38 -2.15
C ALA A 114 5.26 -17.60 -1.27
N VAL A 115 4.27 -17.52 -0.36
CA VAL A 115 3.79 -18.67 0.43
C VAL A 115 3.25 -19.77 -0.48
N LEU A 116 2.40 -19.43 -1.45
CA LEU A 116 1.82 -20.42 -2.38
C LEU A 116 2.91 -21.10 -3.21
N LEU A 117 3.88 -20.33 -3.73
CA LEU A 117 5.01 -20.86 -4.48
C LEU A 117 5.88 -21.77 -3.60
N ALA A 118 6.19 -21.36 -2.36
CA ALA A 118 6.98 -22.17 -1.40
C ALA A 118 6.25 -23.46 -0.98
N SER A 119 4.92 -23.46 -1.04
CA SER A 119 4.08 -24.64 -0.78
C SER A 119 3.87 -25.51 -2.03
N HIS A 120 4.53 -25.19 -3.14
CA HIS A 120 4.34 -25.88 -4.43
C HIS A 120 2.89 -25.93 -4.91
N ALA A 121 2.11 -24.88 -4.64
CA ALA A 121 0.75 -24.78 -5.14
C ALA A 121 0.75 -24.74 -6.69
N PRO A 122 -0.12 -25.51 -7.35
CA PRO A 122 -0.19 -25.52 -8.81
C PRO A 122 -0.75 -24.20 -9.36
N ASP A 123 -0.36 -23.87 -10.58
CA ASP A 123 -0.92 -22.76 -11.38
C ASP A 123 -0.81 -21.36 -10.76
N VAL A 124 0.21 -21.13 -9.91
CA VAL A 124 0.51 -19.81 -9.36
C VAL A 124 1.38 -19.03 -10.36
N GLU A 125 0.78 -18.04 -11.00
CA GLU A 125 1.51 -17.07 -11.80
C GLU A 125 1.99 -15.91 -10.90
N PRO A 126 3.31 -15.74 -10.68
CA PRO A 126 3.81 -14.70 -9.78
C PRO A 126 3.60 -13.30 -10.34
N LEU A 127 3.12 -12.38 -9.51
CA LEU A 127 2.97 -10.96 -9.84
C LEU A 127 4.31 -10.28 -10.20
N ALA A 128 5.39 -10.79 -9.64
CA ALA A 128 6.75 -10.35 -9.89
C ALA A 128 7.69 -11.55 -9.98
N PRO A 129 8.64 -11.58 -10.96
CA PRO A 129 9.54 -12.73 -11.15
C PRO A 129 10.42 -13.02 -9.93
N GLU A 130 10.71 -12.02 -9.11
CA GLU A 130 11.51 -12.14 -7.90
C GLU A 130 10.87 -13.05 -6.84
N LEU A 131 9.55 -13.25 -6.86
CA LEU A 131 8.81 -14.06 -5.88
C LEU A 131 9.21 -15.54 -5.90
N ALA A 132 9.61 -16.07 -7.04
CA ALA A 132 10.10 -17.44 -7.12
C ALA A 132 11.40 -17.63 -6.33
N ALA A 133 12.33 -16.67 -6.40
CA ALA A 133 13.55 -16.68 -5.61
C ALA A 133 13.27 -16.53 -4.11
N VAL A 134 12.32 -15.65 -3.73
CA VAL A 134 11.87 -15.49 -2.33
C VAL A 134 11.30 -16.81 -1.79
N ALA A 135 10.43 -17.46 -2.56
CA ALA A 135 9.81 -18.73 -2.19
C ALA A 135 10.83 -19.88 -1.99
N THR A 136 11.94 -19.84 -2.73
CA THR A 136 13.02 -20.82 -2.59
C THR A 136 13.92 -20.53 -1.39
N ALA A 137 14.13 -19.25 -1.06
CA ALA A 137 15.04 -18.82 0.00
C ALA A 137 14.42 -18.83 1.41
N HIS A 138 13.09 -18.79 1.51
CA HIS A 138 12.38 -18.63 2.78
C HIS A 138 11.37 -19.77 3.01
N SER A 139 11.27 -20.20 4.27
CA SER A 139 10.29 -21.22 4.66
C SER A 139 8.85 -20.64 4.72
N VAL A 140 7.84 -21.49 4.50
CA VAL A 140 6.44 -21.11 4.64
C VAL A 140 6.13 -20.48 6.02
N PRO A 141 6.60 -21.02 7.17
CA PRO A 141 6.40 -20.36 8.46
C PRO A 141 7.00 -18.95 8.55
N ASP A 142 8.21 -18.71 7.97
CA ASP A 142 8.81 -17.37 7.96
C ASP A 142 7.97 -16.39 7.12
N LEU A 143 7.54 -16.79 5.93
CA LEU A 143 6.69 -15.96 5.07
C LEU A 143 5.34 -15.64 5.72
N LEU A 144 4.69 -16.61 6.39
CA LEU A 144 3.44 -16.39 7.12
C LEU A 144 3.63 -15.45 8.31
N ARG A 145 4.75 -15.52 9.02
CA ARG A 145 5.10 -14.58 10.08
C ARG A 145 5.21 -13.15 9.54
N ARG A 146 5.87 -12.96 8.39
CA ARG A 146 6.00 -11.66 7.73
C ARG A 146 4.65 -11.11 7.25
N MET A 147 3.77 -11.97 6.75
CA MET A 147 2.39 -11.58 6.42
C MET A 147 1.62 -11.06 7.65
N ARG A 148 1.74 -11.74 8.79
CA ARG A 148 1.13 -11.27 10.05
C ARG A 148 1.69 -9.90 10.45
N ALA A 149 2.99 -9.66 10.29
CA ALA A 149 3.59 -8.35 10.57
C ALA A 149 3.03 -7.24 9.65
N VAL A 150 2.61 -7.54 8.41
CA VAL A 150 1.88 -6.59 7.56
C VAL A 150 0.49 -6.29 8.12
N ASP A 151 -0.22 -7.30 8.64
CA ASP A 151 -1.53 -7.10 9.26
C ASP A 151 -1.41 -6.31 10.57
N ASP A 152 -0.36 -6.55 11.36
CA ASP A 152 -0.04 -5.74 12.55
C ASP A 152 0.27 -4.28 12.16
N LEU A 153 1.02 -4.04 11.07
CA LEU A 153 1.27 -2.69 10.55
C LEU A 153 -0.05 -1.99 10.16
N ARG A 154 -0.95 -2.68 9.47
CA ARG A 154 -2.28 -2.14 9.13
C ARG A 154 -3.04 -1.75 10.39
N THR A 155 -3.00 -2.60 11.41
CA THR A 155 -3.66 -2.37 12.69
C THR A 155 -3.09 -1.14 13.38
N ASP A 156 -1.76 -1.06 13.54
CA ASP A 156 -1.08 0.07 14.17
C ASP A 156 -1.41 1.40 13.47
N LEU A 157 -1.41 1.41 12.13
CA LEU A 157 -1.72 2.59 11.33
C LEU A 157 -3.19 3.04 11.42
N ASN A 158 -4.11 2.14 11.79
CA ASN A 158 -5.52 2.46 11.98
C ASN A 158 -5.82 2.96 13.42
N PHE A 159 -4.96 2.66 14.39
CA PHE A 159 -5.15 3.04 15.81
C PHE A 159 -4.43 4.33 16.21
N ASN A 160 -4.20 5.26 15.30
CA ASN A 160 -3.62 6.58 15.61
C ASN A 160 -2.17 6.52 16.17
N VAL A 161 -1.44 5.46 15.89
CA VAL A 161 0.00 5.37 16.16
C VAL A 161 0.73 6.32 15.22
N ASN A 162 1.83 6.91 15.67
CA ASN A 162 2.68 7.71 14.79
C ASN A 162 3.12 6.88 13.58
N GLU A 163 2.69 7.30 12.39
CA GLU A 163 2.90 6.57 11.13
C GLU A 163 4.39 6.24 10.88
N ALA A 164 5.28 7.21 11.12
CA ALA A 164 6.71 6.98 10.93
C ALA A 164 7.25 5.89 11.88
N LEU A 165 6.83 5.92 13.15
CA LEU A 165 7.25 4.94 14.15
C LEU A 165 6.69 3.54 13.84
N ALA A 166 5.43 3.45 13.41
CA ALA A 166 4.82 2.18 12.99
C ALA A 166 5.57 1.59 11.79
N LEU A 167 5.90 2.42 10.80
CA LEU A 167 6.69 1.99 9.63
C LEU A 167 8.10 1.55 10.02
N ASP A 168 8.79 2.29 10.91
CA ASP A 168 10.13 1.94 11.39
C ASP A 168 10.14 0.57 12.07
N SER A 169 9.22 0.32 12.98
CA SER A 169 9.14 -0.93 13.72
C SER A 169 8.71 -2.10 12.84
N ARG A 170 7.59 -1.96 12.13
CA ARG A 170 6.97 -3.09 11.42
C ARG A 170 7.67 -3.47 10.13
N LEU A 171 8.30 -2.53 9.41
CA LEU A 171 9.08 -2.91 8.23
C LEU A 171 10.35 -3.68 8.58
N LEU A 172 10.92 -3.50 9.78
CA LEU A 172 11.96 -4.38 10.30
C LEU A 172 11.43 -5.81 10.53
N ASP A 173 10.21 -5.96 11.05
CA ASP A 173 9.59 -7.29 11.23
C ASP A 173 9.24 -7.96 9.90
N ILE A 174 8.83 -7.17 8.89
CA ILE A 174 8.41 -7.66 7.57
C ILE A 174 9.62 -8.03 6.70
N ILE A 175 10.59 -7.12 6.58
CA ILE A 175 11.72 -7.25 5.63
C ILE A 175 13.02 -7.61 6.33
N GLY A 176 13.25 -7.12 7.54
CA GLY A 176 14.48 -7.30 8.30
C GLY A 176 14.72 -8.73 8.79
N LYS A 177 15.73 -8.89 9.63
CA LYS A 177 16.06 -10.18 10.25
C LYS A 177 14.91 -10.64 11.14
N SER A 178 14.61 -11.94 11.08
CA SER A 178 13.74 -12.55 12.10
C SER A 178 14.37 -12.37 13.46
N PRO A 179 13.66 -11.92 14.50
CA PRO A 179 14.10 -12.10 15.86
C PRO A 179 14.29 -13.60 16.11
N LEU A 180 15.40 -13.96 16.75
CA LEU A 180 15.74 -15.34 17.15
C LEU A 180 14.73 -15.88 18.16
#